data_cb1dcc6f268c653baae42f8279ac1fbd
#
_entry.id   cb1dcc6f268c653baae42f8279ac1fbd
#
_cell.length_a   1.000
_cell.length_b   1.000
_cell.length_c   1.000
_cell.angle_alpha   90.00
_cell.angle_beta   90.00
_cell.angle_gamma   90.00
#
_symmetry.space_group_name_H-M   'P 1'
#
loop_
_entity.id
_entity.type
_entity.pdbx_description
1 polymer ?
#
loop_
_entity_poly.entity_id
_entity_poly.type
_entity_poly.pdbx_seq_one_letter_code
_entity_poly.pdbx_strand_id
1 'polypeptide(L)'
;MTNARIIIVVFAACLFLSSVSAQSEALADIQRIETRINQLATYGANTPGLMKRVAFSDGDIQARKYITVLMQAAGLTVTTDAAGNMFGRRKGKDNSLPYVAFGSHVDAVPNGGIYDGDLGVIGAIECIYILNQNHIETVHPLEVIMFTDEEEGLIGSRAMTGHLPTEELNNIMNCGKTLRQGINDVGGNADELNKAKIERGSIAAFIELHIEQGANLETSNTNIGIVEGIVGMKPYKITINGKANHAGTTPMKLRKDALLTAARLIIAINEAALSMEGGQVATVGQIAVTPGGANVIPGKAIISLDLRDLSAGKMDLLFNIIRYKADSIAQLNGTVITFIPKEVKEPVKTDKELQLMIAKAAEELNLTAKYLPSGALHDTQDMAKLAPAAMIFVPSKNGISHSPDEYTSPEDMKNGINVLYKTI
;
A
#
# COMPACT_ATOMS: atom_id res chain seq x y z
N MET A 1 -77.80 64.47 -0.89
CA MET A 1 -76.87 63.90 -1.89
C MET A 1 -75.47 63.84 -1.31
N THR A 2 -75.14 62.76 -0.73
CA THR A 2 -73.83 62.59 0.04
C THR A 2 -73.01 61.58 -0.68
N ASN A 3 -71.89 62.03 -1.29
CA ASN A 3 -70.89 61.21 -1.95
C ASN A 3 -69.98 60.54 -0.96
N ALA A 4 -70.07 59.23 -0.85
CA ALA A 4 -69.11 58.43 -0.10
C ALA A 4 -67.94 58.07 -1.03
N ARG A 5 -66.71 58.48 -0.69
CA ARG A 5 -65.45 58.06 -1.36
C ARG A 5 -64.92 56.81 -0.67
N ILE A 6 -64.87 55.73 -1.40
CA ILE A 6 -64.20 54.48 -0.98
C ILE A 6 -62.69 54.61 -1.24
N ILE A 7 -61.86 54.53 -0.15
CA ILE A 7 -60.40 54.47 -0.25
C ILE A 7 -60.02 52.99 -0.26
N ILE A 8 -59.50 52.52 -1.38
CA ILE A 8 -58.92 51.18 -1.53
C ILE A 8 -57.44 51.29 -1.10
N VAL A 9 -57.09 50.67 0.04
CA VAL A 9 -55.71 50.52 0.48
C VAL A 9 -55.19 49.22 -0.09
N VAL A 10 -54.28 49.27 -1.10
CA VAL A 10 -53.57 48.14 -1.63
C VAL A 10 -52.38 47.82 -0.73
N PHE A 11 -52.44 46.72 0.03
CA PHE A 11 -51.30 46.18 0.77
C PHE A 11 -50.42 45.41 -0.22
N ALA A 12 -49.30 45.98 -0.66
CA ALA A 12 -48.23 45.27 -1.37
C ALA A 12 -47.44 44.43 -0.40
N ALA A 13 -47.72 43.15 -0.27
CA ALA A 13 -46.91 42.19 0.46
C ALA A 13 -45.67 41.89 -0.38
N CYS A 14 -44.53 42.49 -0.06
CA CYS A 14 -43.23 42.09 -0.60
C CYS A 14 -42.83 40.74 0.02
N LEU A 15 -43.08 39.66 -0.70
CA LEU A 15 -42.49 38.35 -0.45
C LEU A 15 -40.99 38.42 -0.77
N PHE A 16 -40.15 38.64 0.24
CA PHE A 16 -38.74 38.35 0.14
C PHE A 16 -38.57 36.83 0.07
N LEU A 17 -38.50 36.28 -1.11
CA LEU A 17 -37.95 34.96 -1.38
C LEU A 17 -36.44 35.06 -1.13
N SER A 18 -35.99 34.81 0.09
CA SER A 18 -34.60 34.46 0.33
C SER A 18 -34.33 33.16 -0.35
N SER A 19 -33.74 33.22 -1.54
CA SER A 19 -33.13 32.04 -2.18
C SER A 19 -31.99 31.60 -1.24
N VAL A 20 -32.27 30.60 -0.42
CA VAL A 20 -31.21 29.82 0.24
C VAL A 20 -30.55 29.09 -0.92
N SER A 21 -29.47 29.64 -1.44
CA SER A 21 -28.56 28.93 -2.30
C SER A 21 -28.06 27.75 -1.47
N ALA A 22 -28.49 26.54 -1.77
CA ALA A 22 -27.88 25.34 -1.23
C ALA A 22 -26.41 25.40 -1.65
N GLN A 23 -25.52 25.70 -0.71
CA GLN A 23 -24.09 25.69 -0.95
C GLN A 23 -23.75 24.25 -1.35
N SER A 24 -23.22 24.06 -2.56
CA SER A 24 -22.80 22.74 -3.00
C SER A 24 -21.73 22.21 -2.02
N GLU A 25 -21.84 20.94 -1.67
CA GLU A 25 -20.88 20.28 -0.82
C GLU A 25 -19.47 20.42 -1.40
N ALA A 26 -18.51 20.90 -0.60
CA ALA A 26 -17.11 20.97 -1.01
C ALA A 26 -16.56 19.55 -1.16
N LEU A 27 -15.85 19.33 -2.24
CA LEU A 27 -15.14 18.09 -2.56
C LEU A 27 -13.64 18.37 -2.68
N ALA A 28 -12.85 17.33 -2.94
CA ALA A 28 -11.40 17.41 -3.04
C ALA A 28 -10.94 18.40 -4.12
N ASP A 29 -9.93 19.21 -3.75
CA ASP A 29 -9.35 20.26 -4.60
C ASP A 29 -8.11 19.72 -5.31
N ILE A 30 -8.25 19.50 -6.62
CA ILE A 30 -7.18 18.97 -7.49
C ILE A 30 -5.91 19.81 -7.38
N GLN A 31 -6.02 21.13 -7.43
CA GLN A 31 -4.85 22.03 -7.40
C GLN A 31 -4.08 21.89 -6.08
N ARG A 32 -4.81 21.79 -4.97
CA ARG A 32 -4.20 21.62 -3.64
C ARG A 32 -3.53 20.26 -3.52
N ILE A 33 -4.15 19.18 -4.02
CA ILE A 33 -3.61 17.83 -4.02
C ILE A 33 -2.31 17.78 -4.83
N GLU A 34 -2.34 18.21 -6.09
CA GLU A 34 -1.16 18.21 -6.97
C GLU A 34 -0.02 19.05 -6.39
N THR A 35 -0.34 20.25 -5.87
CA THR A 35 0.66 21.12 -5.25
C THR A 35 1.35 20.43 -4.09
N ARG A 36 0.61 19.72 -3.23
CA ARG A 36 1.15 19.02 -2.06
C ARG A 36 1.97 17.79 -2.44
N ILE A 37 1.51 16.98 -3.38
CA ILE A 37 2.26 15.82 -3.88
C ILE A 37 3.54 16.29 -4.56
N ASN A 38 3.49 17.28 -5.43
CA ASN A 38 4.67 17.81 -6.11
C ASN A 38 5.67 18.42 -5.12
N GLN A 39 5.21 19.10 -4.07
CA GLN A 39 6.08 19.62 -3.01
C GLN A 39 6.72 18.47 -2.22
N LEU A 40 5.93 17.44 -1.86
CA LEU A 40 6.42 16.27 -1.15
C LEU A 40 7.49 15.52 -1.97
N ALA A 41 7.29 15.42 -3.28
CA ALA A 41 8.24 14.82 -4.22
C ALA A 41 9.62 15.53 -4.25
N THR A 42 9.70 16.82 -3.86
CA THR A 42 11.00 17.53 -3.80
C THR A 42 11.89 17.02 -2.67
N TYR A 43 11.33 16.41 -1.64
CA TYR A 43 12.10 15.84 -0.53
C TYR A 43 12.65 14.47 -0.92
N GLY A 44 13.97 14.36 -0.96
CA GLY A 44 14.68 13.17 -1.43
C GLY A 44 15.00 13.14 -2.94
N ALA A 45 14.49 14.07 -3.74
CA ALA A 45 14.85 14.21 -5.15
C ALA A 45 16.18 14.96 -5.30
N ASN A 46 17.30 14.25 -5.20
CA ASN A 46 18.64 14.85 -5.45
C ASN A 46 18.95 15.04 -6.94
N THR A 47 18.19 14.39 -7.82
CA THR A 47 18.26 14.48 -9.28
C THR A 47 16.84 14.30 -9.81
N PRO A 48 16.38 15.10 -10.78
CA PRO A 48 15.06 14.90 -11.38
C PRO A 48 14.86 13.43 -11.81
N GLY A 49 13.78 12.80 -11.37
CA GLY A 49 13.44 11.42 -11.68
C GLY A 49 14.13 10.35 -10.80
N LEU A 50 14.93 10.74 -9.80
CA LEU A 50 15.57 9.80 -8.86
C LEU A 50 15.04 10.04 -7.44
N MET A 51 13.99 9.32 -7.05
CA MET A 51 13.48 9.35 -5.69
C MET A 51 14.48 8.67 -4.73
N LYS A 52 14.84 9.37 -3.65
CA LYS A 52 15.72 8.88 -2.57
C LYS A 52 15.09 9.11 -1.19
N ARG A 53 13.76 9.16 -1.12
CA ARG A 53 13.03 9.28 0.15
C ARG A 53 12.82 7.90 0.78
N VAL A 54 13.87 7.07 0.78
CA VAL A 54 13.82 5.82 1.54
C VAL A 54 13.64 6.14 3.01
N ALA A 55 12.97 5.26 3.72
CA ALA A 55 12.71 5.43 5.15
C ALA A 55 13.96 5.85 5.92
N PHE A 56 13.79 6.74 6.89
CA PHE A 56 14.84 7.27 7.77
C PHE A 56 15.95 8.10 7.10
N SER A 57 15.86 8.34 5.78
CA SER A 57 16.78 9.24 5.08
C SER A 57 16.52 10.71 5.44
N ASP A 58 17.45 11.60 5.07
CA ASP A 58 17.23 13.04 5.23
C ASP A 58 16.00 13.53 4.45
N GLY A 59 15.70 12.89 3.30
CA GLY A 59 14.49 13.15 2.52
C GLY A 59 13.23 12.81 3.29
N ASP A 60 13.18 11.64 3.94
CA ASP A 60 12.05 11.23 4.79
C ASP A 60 11.89 12.19 5.99
N ILE A 61 12.98 12.53 6.68
CA ILE A 61 12.93 13.49 7.80
C ILE A 61 12.37 14.87 7.36
N GLN A 62 12.71 15.34 6.16
CA GLN A 62 12.17 16.60 5.63
C GLN A 62 10.69 16.45 5.24
N ALA A 63 10.31 15.33 4.60
CA ALA A 63 8.94 15.01 4.25
C ALA A 63 8.03 14.98 5.49
N ARG A 64 8.48 14.34 6.58
CA ARG A 64 7.78 14.29 7.88
C ARG A 64 7.50 15.68 8.46
N LYS A 65 8.48 16.58 8.38
CA LYS A 65 8.29 17.98 8.80
C LYS A 65 7.22 18.67 7.95
N TYR A 66 7.23 18.44 6.65
CA TYR A 66 6.22 19.00 5.74
C TYR A 66 4.83 18.44 6.05
N ILE A 67 4.68 17.13 6.22
CA ILE A 67 3.40 16.51 6.60
C ILE A 67 2.92 17.05 7.96
N THR A 68 3.81 17.24 8.94
CA THR A 68 3.46 17.88 10.22
C THR A 68 2.81 19.26 10.00
N VAL A 69 3.40 20.09 9.14
CA VAL A 69 2.86 21.42 8.82
C VAL A 69 1.47 21.31 8.16
N LEU A 70 1.29 20.37 7.22
CA LEU A 70 0.01 20.16 6.55
C LEU A 70 -1.08 19.67 7.53
N MET A 71 -0.77 18.72 8.40
CA MET A 71 -1.69 18.24 9.43
C MET A 71 -2.11 19.36 10.39
N GLN A 72 -1.14 20.15 10.88
CA GLN A 72 -1.41 21.29 11.75
C GLN A 72 -2.26 22.37 11.06
N ALA A 73 -1.98 22.67 9.79
CA ALA A 73 -2.77 23.61 8.98
C ALA A 73 -4.20 23.12 8.74
N ALA A 74 -4.42 21.80 8.73
CA ALA A 74 -5.76 21.19 8.69
C ALA A 74 -6.47 21.20 10.05
N GLY A 75 -5.83 21.71 11.12
CA GLY A 75 -6.38 21.77 12.48
C GLY A 75 -6.19 20.49 13.29
N LEU A 76 -5.30 19.60 12.88
CA LEU A 76 -5.00 18.36 13.60
C LEU A 76 -3.98 18.59 14.73
N THR A 77 -4.15 17.86 15.83
CA THR A 77 -3.13 17.73 16.86
C THR A 77 -2.18 16.61 16.46
N VAL A 78 -0.89 16.94 16.24
CA VAL A 78 0.10 15.98 15.73
C VAL A 78 0.93 15.40 16.87
N THR A 79 1.09 14.09 16.90
CA THR A 79 1.96 13.33 17.81
C THR A 79 2.74 12.28 17.06
N THR A 80 3.85 11.82 17.64
CA THR A 80 4.68 10.71 17.10
C THR A 80 4.77 9.62 18.16
N ASP A 81 4.65 8.35 17.76
CA ASP A 81 4.83 7.22 18.67
C ASP A 81 6.28 6.75 18.78
N ALA A 82 6.51 5.68 19.55
CA ALA A 82 7.84 5.12 19.77
C ALA A 82 8.46 4.48 18.52
N ALA A 83 7.66 4.11 17.51
CA ALA A 83 8.14 3.58 16.23
C ALA A 83 8.37 4.67 15.17
N GLY A 84 8.00 5.93 15.48
CA GLY A 84 8.10 7.05 14.56
C GLY A 84 6.84 7.27 13.74
N ASN A 85 5.75 6.50 13.92
CA ASN A 85 4.47 6.77 13.26
C ASN A 85 3.95 8.14 13.69
N MET A 86 3.39 8.89 12.72
CA MET A 86 2.80 10.20 13.00
C MET A 86 1.28 10.10 13.00
N PHE A 87 0.66 10.72 14.00
CA PHE A 87 -0.79 10.75 14.20
C PHE A 87 -1.30 12.18 14.19
N GLY A 88 -2.20 12.49 13.27
CA GLY A 88 -2.94 13.75 13.23
C GLY A 88 -4.36 13.53 13.73
N ARG A 89 -4.70 14.06 14.92
CA ARG A 89 -5.99 13.80 15.62
C ARG A 89 -6.94 14.97 15.49
N ARG A 90 -8.20 14.67 15.15
CA ARG A 90 -9.34 15.60 15.15
C ARG A 90 -10.39 15.09 16.12
N LYS A 91 -10.90 15.98 16.98
CA LYS A 91 -11.98 15.66 17.92
C LYS A 91 -13.28 15.36 17.17
N GLY A 92 -14.05 14.39 17.68
CA GLY A 92 -15.43 14.15 17.32
C GLY A 92 -16.39 14.71 18.35
N LYS A 93 -17.68 14.47 18.18
CA LYS A 93 -18.72 14.80 19.17
C LYS A 93 -18.56 14.01 20.46
N ASP A 94 -18.17 12.74 20.34
CA ASP A 94 -17.85 11.86 21.48
C ASP A 94 -16.42 11.34 21.38
N ASN A 95 -15.52 11.94 22.14
CA ASN A 95 -14.10 11.58 22.17
C ASN A 95 -13.78 10.38 23.07
N SER A 96 -14.78 9.74 23.65
CA SER A 96 -14.63 8.46 24.35
C SER A 96 -14.73 7.25 23.41
N LEU A 97 -15.24 7.46 22.19
CA LEU A 97 -15.32 6.44 21.15
C LEU A 97 -13.94 6.15 20.53
N PRO A 98 -13.73 4.92 20.00
CA PRO A 98 -12.53 4.61 19.22
C PRO A 98 -12.39 5.49 17.99
N TYR A 99 -11.15 5.74 17.54
CA TYR A 99 -10.88 6.54 16.35
C TYR A 99 -11.36 5.83 15.08
N VAL A 100 -11.91 6.60 14.12
CA VAL A 100 -11.89 6.20 12.71
C VAL A 100 -10.57 6.71 12.15
N ALA A 101 -9.70 5.76 11.76
CA ALA A 101 -8.35 6.03 11.30
C ALA A 101 -8.21 5.81 9.79
N PHE A 102 -7.41 6.64 9.14
CA PHE A 102 -7.11 6.53 7.71
C PHE A 102 -5.76 7.19 7.40
N GLY A 103 -5.07 6.70 6.39
CA GLY A 103 -3.73 7.18 6.05
C GLY A 103 -2.95 6.15 5.26
N SER A 104 -1.64 6.33 5.17
CA SER A 104 -0.67 5.49 4.47
C SER A 104 0.75 5.88 4.89
N HIS A 105 1.74 5.75 4.00
CA HIS A 105 3.15 6.09 4.21
C HIS A 105 3.62 7.23 3.29
N VAL A 106 4.85 7.71 3.48
CA VAL A 106 5.50 8.67 2.56
C VAL A 106 6.93 8.26 2.19
N ASP A 107 7.49 7.24 2.82
CA ASP A 107 8.74 6.65 2.35
C ASP A 107 8.52 5.99 0.99
N ALA A 108 9.59 5.86 0.21
CA ALA A 108 9.55 5.33 -1.14
C ALA A 108 10.73 4.37 -1.37
N VAL A 109 10.56 3.41 -2.27
CA VAL A 109 11.70 2.60 -2.74
C VAL A 109 12.74 3.47 -3.46
N PRO A 110 14.02 3.06 -3.54
CA PRO A 110 15.02 3.75 -4.35
C PRO A 110 14.55 3.87 -5.82
N ASN A 111 14.57 5.10 -6.33
CA ASN A 111 14.07 5.43 -7.67
C ASN A 111 12.57 5.15 -7.88
N GLY A 112 11.78 5.14 -6.81
CA GLY A 112 10.33 5.04 -6.85
C GLY A 112 9.64 6.24 -7.48
N GLY A 113 8.30 6.18 -7.51
CA GLY A 113 7.42 7.25 -7.95
C GLY A 113 7.16 8.31 -6.89
N ILE A 114 6.12 9.11 -7.11
CA ILE A 114 5.72 10.22 -6.23
C ILE A 114 4.29 10.08 -5.71
N TYR A 115 3.61 8.98 -6.05
CA TYR A 115 2.19 8.77 -5.70
C TYR A 115 2.00 7.63 -4.71
N ASP A 116 2.90 6.64 -4.76
CA ASP A 116 2.91 5.46 -3.90
C ASP A 116 2.99 5.88 -2.43
N GLY A 117 1.96 5.48 -1.64
CA GLY A 117 1.79 5.92 -0.25
C GLY A 117 1.45 7.41 -0.09
N ASP A 118 2.14 8.30 -0.80
CA ASP A 118 1.98 9.76 -0.74
C ASP A 118 0.52 10.19 -0.95
N LEU A 119 -0.17 9.58 -1.93
CA LEU A 119 -1.58 9.86 -2.20
C LEU A 119 -2.46 9.56 -0.98
N GLY A 120 -2.21 8.47 -0.27
CA GLY A 120 -2.99 8.09 0.90
C GLY A 120 -2.86 9.09 2.05
N VAL A 121 -1.64 9.56 2.34
CA VAL A 121 -1.39 10.56 3.40
C VAL A 121 -1.93 11.93 3.00
N ILE A 122 -1.64 12.41 1.80
CA ILE A 122 -2.15 13.71 1.31
C ILE A 122 -3.68 13.68 1.19
N GLY A 123 -4.25 12.57 0.71
CA GLY A 123 -5.69 12.36 0.61
C GLY A 123 -6.38 12.35 1.97
N ALA A 124 -5.78 11.70 2.97
CA ALA A 124 -6.28 11.71 4.34
C ALA A 124 -6.34 13.13 4.92
N ILE A 125 -5.27 13.92 4.75
CA ILE A 125 -5.25 15.33 5.17
C ILE A 125 -6.29 16.15 4.38
N GLU A 126 -6.47 15.87 3.09
CA GLU A 126 -7.47 16.55 2.25
C GLU A 126 -8.90 16.27 2.74
N CYS A 127 -9.21 15.04 3.17
CA CYS A 127 -10.51 14.71 3.78
C CYS A 127 -10.80 15.58 5.01
N ILE A 128 -9.80 15.85 5.85
CA ILE A 128 -9.96 16.76 6.98
C ILE A 128 -10.28 18.19 6.52
N TYR A 129 -9.63 18.69 5.46
CA TYR A 129 -9.98 19.99 4.87
C TYR A 129 -11.42 20.03 4.36
N ILE A 130 -11.88 18.98 3.66
CA ILE A 130 -13.25 18.89 3.15
C ILE A 130 -14.27 18.91 4.31
N LEU A 131 -14.04 18.11 5.36
CA LEU A 131 -14.88 18.09 6.55
C LEU A 131 -14.97 19.49 7.21
N ASN A 132 -13.84 20.20 7.30
CA ASN A 132 -13.80 21.54 7.87
C ASN A 132 -14.55 22.57 6.99
N GLN A 133 -14.36 22.52 5.66
CA GLN A 133 -15.06 23.39 4.72
C GLN A 133 -16.57 23.18 4.71
N ASN A 134 -17.01 21.93 4.89
CA ASN A 134 -18.43 21.58 4.99
C ASN A 134 -19.00 21.71 6.40
N HIS A 135 -18.20 22.16 7.39
CA HIS A 135 -18.60 22.29 8.79
C HIS A 135 -19.16 20.98 9.39
N ILE A 136 -18.62 19.83 8.97
CA ILE A 136 -19.05 18.51 9.44
C ILE A 136 -18.29 18.15 10.71
N GLU A 137 -19.03 17.84 11.77
CA GLU A 137 -18.52 17.21 12.98
C GLU A 137 -18.88 15.72 12.96
N THR A 138 -17.87 14.87 12.97
CA THR A 138 -18.03 13.41 13.04
C THR A 138 -18.44 12.98 14.44
N VAL A 139 -19.12 11.84 14.57
CA VAL A 139 -19.46 11.27 15.89
C VAL A 139 -18.19 10.77 16.57
N HIS A 140 -17.44 9.91 15.89
CA HIS A 140 -16.13 9.43 16.33
C HIS A 140 -15.04 10.50 16.16
N PRO A 141 -14.01 10.51 17.01
CA PRO A 141 -12.79 11.24 16.72
C PRO A 141 -12.10 10.61 15.50
N LEU A 142 -11.37 11.44 14.73
CA LEU A 142 -10.65 10.99 13.53
C LEU A 142 -9.15 11.02 13.76
N GLU A 143 -8.45 10.07 13.12
CA GLU A 143 -7.00 9.95 13.18
C GLU A 143 -6.40 9.74 11.80
N VAL A 144 -5.61 10.71 11.33
CA VAL A 144 -4.77 10.54 10.15
C VAL A 144 -3.47 9.90 10.57
N ILE A 145 -3.12 8.76 9.99
CA ILE A 145 -1.88 8.02 10.31
C ILE A 145 -0.92 8.13 9.12
N MET A 146 0.33 8.51 9.41
CA MET A 146 1.45 8.34 8.50
C MET A 146 2.39 7.29 9.10
N PHE A 147 2.43 6.12 8.49
CA PHE A 147 3.24 5.00 8.96
C PHE A 147 4.73 5.22 8.69
N THR A 148 5.57 4.54 9.45
CA THR A 148 7.03 4.56 9.33
C THR A 148 7.50 3.34 8.56
N ASP A 149 8.26 3.57 7.47
CA ASP A 149 8.97 2.51 6.74
C ASP A 149 8.05 1.37 6.30
N GLU A 150 7.11 1.69 5.42
CA GLU A 150 6.25 0.68 4.80
C GLU A 150 7.04 -0.17 3.80
N GLU A 151 7.80 0.50 2.94
CA GLU A 151 8.42 -0.05 1.73
C GLU A 151 9.53 -1.08 2.01
N GLU A 152 10.24 -0.96 3.13
CA GLU A 152 11.33 -1.89 3.43
C GLU A 152 10.91 -2.94 4.46
N GLY A 153 10.00 -2.60 5.40
CA GLY A 153 9.75 -3.50 6.50
C GLY A 153 8.38 -3.46 7.17
N LEU A 154 7.44 -2.60 6.75
CA LEU A 154 6.17 -2.35 7.46
C LEU A 154 6.42 -2.03 8.95
N ILE A 155 7.52 -1.31 9.24
CA ILE A 155 8.03 -1.13 10.61
C ILE A 155 6.98 -0.48 11.50
N GLY A 156 6.30 0.56 10.99
CA GLY A 156 5.31 1.31 11.72
C GLY A 156 4.10 0.48 12.13
N SER A 157 3.45 -0.14 11.18
CA SER A 157 2.24 -0.95 11.43
C SER A 157 2.54 -2.23 12.20
N ARG A 158 3.70 -2.88 11.96
CA ARG A 158 4.16 -4.02 12.76
C ARG A 158 4.43 -3.64 14.22
N ALA A 159 4.98 -2.46 14.48
CA ALA A 159 5.18 -1.97 15.84
C ALA A 159 3.83 -1.73 16.54
N MET A 160 2.85 -1.13 15.85
CA MET A 160 1.51 -0.90 16.39
C MET A 160 0.79 -2.19 16.76
N THR A 161 1.04 -3.28 16.04
CA THR A 161 0.49 -4.61 16.39
C THR A 161 1.34 -5.38 17.40
N GLY A 162 2.55 -4.90 17.73
CA GLY A 162 3.49 -5.60 18.61
C GLY A 162 4.21 -6.78 17.93
N HIS A 163 4.27 -6.79 16.59
CA HIS A 163 4.93 -7.85 15.80
C HIS A 163 6.32 -7.42 15.25
N LEU A 164 6.90 -6.34 15.76
CA LEU A 164 8.25 -5.94 15.40
C LEU A 164 9.25 -6.48 16.43
N PRO A 165 10.09 -7.50 16.07
CA PRO A 165 11.08 -8.06 16.98
C PRO A 165 12.19 -7.07 17.29
N THR A 166 12.67 -7.05 18.52
CA THR A 166 13.76 -6.16 18.94
C THR A 166 15.10 -6.49 18.28
N GLU A 167 15.27 -7.74 17.83
CA GLU A 167 16.46 -8.21 17.10
C GLU A 167 16.63 -7.46 15.78
N GLU A 168 15.53 -7.05 15.14
CA GLU A 168 15.55 -6.28 13.89
C GLU A 168 16.11 -4.86 14.06
N LEU A 169 16.15 -4.32 15.27
CA LEU A 169 16.69 -2.97 15.54
C LEU A 169 18.16 -2.80 15.11
N ASN A 170 18.90 -3.88 14.93
CA ASN A 170 20.28 -3.87 14.46
C ASN A 170 20.42 -4.04 12.94
N ASN A 171 19.32 -4.29 12.21
CA ASN A 171 19.35 -4.40 10.75
C ASN A 171 19.78 -3.07 10.14
N ILE A 172 20.59 -3.16 9.09
CA ILE A 172 20.98 -1.99 8.29
C ILE A 172 19.90 -1.77 7.23
N MET A 173 19.30 -0.59 7.27
CA MET A 173 18.23 -0.15 6.36
C MET A 173 18.82 0.44 5.07
N ASN A 174 18.03 0.60 4.03
CA ASN A 174 18.45 1.16 2.74
C ASN A 174 19.08 2.56 2.84
N CYS A 175 18.75 3.32 3.87
CA CYS A 175 19.40 4.61 4.16
C CYS A 175 20.83 4.47 4.73
N GLY A 176 21.30 3.25 5.02
CA GLY A 176 22.62 2.96 5.60
C GLY A 176 22.71 3.08 7.12
N LYS A 177 21.61 3.42 7.80
CA LYS A 177 21.52 3.47 9.27
C LYS A 177 21.00 2.14 9.81
N THR A 178 21.26 1.85 11.10
CA THR A 178 20.50 0.77 11.76
C THR A 178 19.05 1.20 11.94
N LEU A 179 18.11 0.22 12.01
CA LEU A 179 16.71 0.50 12.27
C LEU A 179 16.54 1.31 13.58
N ARG A 180 17.30 0.98 14.63
CA ARG A 180 17.34 1.76 15.88
C ARG A 180 17.67 3.24 15.66
N GLN A 181 18.73 3.52 14.90
CA GLN A 181 19.09 4.90 14.57
C GLN A 181 18.01 5.59 13.76
N GLY A 182 17.46 4.89 12.76
CA GLY A 182 16.39 5.42 11.92
C GLY A 182 15.16 5.83 12.72
N ILE A 183 14.65 4.95 13.58
CA ILE A 183 13.49 5.24 14.45
C ILE A 183 13.74 6.48 15.32
N ASN A 184 14.93 6.57 15.95
CA ASN A 184 15.25 7.72 16.80
C ASN A 184 15.37 9.02 15.99
N ASP A 185 15.94 8.98 14.80
CA ASP A 185 16.11 10.16 13.92
C ASP A 185 14.77 10.75 13.43
N VAL A 186 13.72 9.92 13.30
CA VAL A 186 12.38 10.37 12.91
C VAL A 186 11.49 10.73 14.09
N GLY A 187 12.05 10.80 15.31
CA GLY A 187 11.34 11.25 16.50
C GLY A 187 10.68 10.14 17.31
N GLY A 188 10.91 8.88 16.97
CA GLY A 188 10.55 7.72 17.78
C GLY A 188 11.50 7.48 18.95
N ASN A 189 11.32 6.36 19.63
CA ASN A 189 12.21 5.90 20.71
C ASN A 189 12.35 4.37 20.64
N ALA A 190 13.40 3.90 20.00
CA ALA A 190 13.63 2.48 19.77
C ALA A 190 13.83 1.67 21.08
N ASP A 191 14.21 2.32 22.19
CA ASP A 191 14.34 1.66 23.49
C ASP A 191 12.99 1.46 24.20
N GLU A 192 11.96 2.17 23.74
CA GLU A 192 10.58 2.10 24.23
C GLU A 192 9.61 1.60 23.15
N LEU A 193 10.09 0.85 22.16
CA LEU A 193 9.31 0.40 21.00
C LEU A 193 7.99 -0.30 21.36
N ASN A 194 7.95 -0.98 22.51
CA ASN A 194 6.76 -1.61 23.04
C ASN A 194 5.62 -0.61 23.31
N LYS A 195 5.92 0.69 23.51
CA LYS A 195 4.90 1.75 23.68
C LYS A 195 4.21 2.15 22.37
N ALA A 196 4.73 1.74 21.21
CA ALA A 196 4.05 1.91 19.94
C ALA A 196 2.86 0.95 19.79
N LYS A 197 2.85 -0.17 20.53
CA LYS A 197 1.76 -1.13 20.48
C LYS A 197 0.47 -0.49 20.98
N ILE A 198 -0.59 -0.60 20.17
CA ILE A 198 -1.94 -0.17 20.52
C ILE A 198 -2.83 -1.36 20.86
N GLU A 199 -3.86 -1.10 21.67
CA GLU A 199 -4.83 -2.13 22.05
C GLU A 199 -5.88 -2.32 20.97
N ARG A 200 -6.31 -3.56 20.75
CA ARG A 200 -7.42 -3.87 19.87
C ARG A 200 -8.69 -3.20 20.38
N GLY A 201 -9.41 -2.50 19.50
CA GLY A 201 -10.60 -1.73 19.84
C GLY A 201 -10.37 -0.26 20.12
N SER A 202 -9.12 0.23 20.15
CA SER A 202 -8.84 1.67 20.19
C SER A 202 -9.07 2.36 18.84
N ILE A 203 -9.13 1.59 17.75
CA ILE A 203 -9.51 2.01 16.40
C ILE A 203 -10.82 1.32 16.05
N ALA A 204 -11.81 2.10 15.61
CA ALA A 204 -13.12 1.61 15.17
C ALA A 204 -13.06 1.02 13.76
N ALA A 205 -12.34 1.68 12.87
CA ALA A 205 -12.10 1.26 11.49
C ALA A 205 -10.81 1.91 10.97
N PHE A 206 -10.15 1.24 10.01
CA PHE A 206 -9.02 1.79 9.28
C PHE A 206 -9.27 1.72 7.77
N ILE A 207 -9.00 2.83 7.05
CA ILE A 207 -9.17 2.88 5.61
C ILE A 207 -7.91 3.47 4.97
N GLU A 208 -7.32 2.78 4.02
CA GLU A 208 -6.16 3.24 3.27
C GLU A 208 -6.54 3.54 1.82
N LEU A 209 -6.28 4.77 1.37
CA LEU A 209 -6.33 5.15 -0.05
C LEU A 209 -4.94 4.92 -0.65
N HIS A 210 -4.90 4.27 -1.81
CA HIS A 210 -3.63 3.96 -2.46
C HIS A 210 -3.77 3.94 -3.99
N ILE A 211 -2.68 4.03 -4.73
CA ILE A 211 -2.64 3.71 -6.15
C ILE A 211 -2.72 2.18 -6.34
N GLU A 212 -3.25 1.70 -7.47
CA GLU A 212 -3.37 0.24 -7.71
C GLU A 212 -2.03 -0.48 -7.83
N GLN A 213 -0.99 0.21 -8.27
CA GLN A 213 0.32 -0.39 -8.65
C GLN A 213 0.19 -1.48 -9.74
N GLY A 214 -0.96 -1.55 -10.38
CA GLY A 214 -1.34 -2.52 -11.40
C GLY A 214 -2.19 -1.87 -12.48
N ALA A 215 -2.50 -2.61 -13.57
CA ALA A 215 -3.20 -2.08 -14.74
C ALA A 215 -4.68 -2.52 -14.81
N ASN A 216 -5.25 -3.13 -13.77
CA ASN A 216 -6.61 -3.69 -13.87
C ASN A 216 -7.68 -2.61 -13.96
N LEU A 217 -7.55 -1.52 -13.20
CA LEU A 217 -8.51 -0.41 -13.23
C LEU A 217 -8.43 0.35 -14.54
N GLU A 218 -7.22 0.70 -14.98
CA GLU A 218 -7.00 1.38 -16.26
C GLU A 218 -7.53 0.55 -17.43
N THR A 219 -7.16 -0.73 -17.54
CA THR A 219 -7.57 -1.61 -18.65
C THR A 219 -9.08 -1.87 -18.67
N SER A 220 -9.74 -1.83 -17.52
CA SER A 220 -11.21 -1.95 -17.43
C SER A 220 -11.95 -0.62 -17.43
N ASN A 221 -11.25 0.50 -17.57
CA ASN A 221 -11.80 1.86 -17.51
C ASN A 221 -12.67 2.06 -16.25
N THR A 222 -12.13 1.69 -15.10
CA THR A 222 -12.81 1.72 -13.79
C THR A 222 -12.15 2.76 -12.90
N ASN A 223 -12.95 3.61 -12.25
CA ASN A 223 -12.45 4.73 -11.45
C ASN A 223 -11.90 4.29 -10.10
N ILE A 224 -12.56 3.29 -9.45
CA ILE A 224 -12.30 2.91 -8.07
C ILE A 224 -12.09 1.41 -7.94
N GLY A 225 -11.03 1.02 -7.27
CA GLY A 225 -10.81 -0.35 -6.81
C GLY A 225 -11.26 -0.51 -5.37
N ILE A 226 -12.13 -1.49 -5.11
CA ILE A 226 -12.51 -1.91 -3.76
C ILE A 226 -11.68 -3.13 -3.45
N VAL A 227 -10.73 -2.99 -2.54
CA VAL A 227 -9.77 -4.06 -2.26
C VAL A 227 -10.43 -5.15 -1.41
N GLU A 228 -10.49 -6.38 -1.94
CA GLU A 228 -11.09 -7.54 -1.25
C GLU A 228 -10.17 -8.15 -0.19
N GLY A 229 -8.88 -7.85 -0.29
CA GLY A 229 -7.83 -8.32 0.60
C GLY A 229 -6.46 -8.12 0.03
N ILE A 230 -5.45 -8.30 0.86
CA ILE A 230 -4.04 -8.22 0.53
C ILE A 230 -3.50 -9.64 0.42
N VAL A 231 -2.82 -9.94 -0.68
CA VAL A 231 -2.27 -11.29 -0.92
C VAL A 231 -1.25 -11.66 0.15
N GLY A 232 -1.21 -12.94 0.50
CA GLY A 232 -0.10 -13.50 1.23
C GLY A 232 1.11 -13.71 0.33
N MET A 233 2.28 -13.91 0.95
CA MET A 233 3.53 -14.17 0.26
C MET A 233 4.25 -15.37 0.89
N LYS A 234 4.61 -16.37 0.06
CA LYS A 234 5.42 -17.53 0.45
C LYS A 234 6.70 -17.57 -0.37
N PRO A 235 7.78 -16.90 0.10
CA PRO A 235 9.04 -16.86 -0.62
C PRO A 235 9.92 -18.06 -0.28
N TYR A 236 10.66 -18.53 -1.29
CA TYR A 236 11.62 -19.62 -1.15
C TYR A 236 12.95 -19.26 -1.79
N LYS A 237 14.04 -19.75 -1.19
CA LYS A 237 15.33 -19.93 -1.86
C LYS A 237 15.45 -21.36 -2.32
N ILE A 238 15.60 -21.57 -3.63
CA ILE A 238 15.75 -22.90 -4.21
C ILE A 238 17.22 -23.11 -4.56
N THR A 239 17.82 -24.15 -4.00
CA THR A 239 19.20 -24.55 -4.32
C THR A 239 19.19 -25.83 -5.15
N ILE A 240 19.90 -25.80 -6.26
CA ILE A 240 20.03 -26.91 -7.20
C ILE A 240 21.49 -27.33 -7.23
N ASN A 241 21.77 -28.55 -6.83
CA ASN A 241 23.11 -29.13 -6.81
C ASN A 241 23.26 -30.16 -7.92
N GLY A 242 24.22 -29.95 -8.79
CA GLY A 242 24.66 -30.85 -9.86
C GLY A 242 26.14 -31.24 -9.69
N LYS A 243 26.87 -31.31 -10.81
CA LYS A 243 28.30 -31.60 -10.81
C LYS A 243 29.01 -30.72 -11.82
N ALA A 244 29.89 -29.85 -11.36
CA ALA A 244 30.75 -29.06 -12.26
C ALA A 244 31.73 -29.98 -13.00
N ASN A 245 31.91 -29.71 -14.29
CA ASN A 245 32.88 -30.42 -15.10
C ASN A 245 33.19 -29.63 -16.40
N HIS A 246 34.18 -30.06 -17.12
CA HIS A 246 34.58 -29.43 -18.38
C HIS A 246 33.49 -29.53 -19.46
N ALA A 247 33.11 -28.37 -20.03
CA ALA A 247 31.98 -28.30 -20.97
C ALA A 247 32.20 -29.04 -22.28
N GLY A 248 33.46 -29.10 -22.77
CA GLY A 248 33.79 -29.76 -24.04
C GLY A 248 34.01 -31.26 -23.94
N THR A 249 34.61 -31.75 -22.83
CA THR A 249 35.01 -33.16 -22.70
C THR A 249 33.99 -34.03 -21.99
N THR A 250 32.95 -33.45 -21.36
CA THR A 250 31.90 -34.20 -20.66
C THR A 250 30.78 -34.57 -21.63
N PRO A 251 30.55 -35.85 -21.95
CA PRO A 251 29.43 -36.25 -22.80
C PRO A 251 28.09 -35.82 -22.26
N MET A 252 27.15 -35.42 -23.14
CA MET A 252 25.83 -34.89 -22.75
C MET A 252 25.07 -35.79 -21.76
N LYS A 253 25.11 -37.13 -21.98
CA LYS A 253 24.42 -38.13 -21.16
C LYS A 253 24.97 -38.28 -19.74
N LEU A 254 26.21 -37.80 -19.48
CA LEU A 254 26.87 -37.91 -18.17
C LEU A 254 26.82 -36.61 -17.34
N ARG A 255 26.19 -35.58 -17.90
CA ARG A 255 26.11 -34.25 -17.23
C ARG A 255 25.06 -34.24 -16.12
N LYS A 256 25.43 -33.59 -15.01
CA LYS A 256 24.51 -33.22 -13.95
C LYS A 256 24.51 -31.69 -13.86
N ASP A 257 23.86 -31.04 -14.83
CA ASP A 257 23.94 -29.63 -15.09
C ASP A 257 22.89 -28.90 -14.23
N ALA A 258 23.36 -28.12 -13.22
CA ALA A 258 22.51 -27.40 -12.32
C ALA A 258 21.77 -26.22 -13.00
N LEU A 259 22.39 -25.57 -14.00
CA LEU A 259 21.76 -24.46 -14.72
C LEU A 259 20.67 -24.98 -15.68
N LEU A 260 20.89 -26.05 -16.38
CA LEU A 260 19.84 -26.67 -17.20
C LEU A 260 18.65 -27.11 -16.34
N THR A 261 18.91 -27.66 -15.16
CA THR A 261 17.86 -28.03 -14.20
C THR A 261 17.10 -26.80 -13.72
N ALA A 262 17.79 -25.66 -13.40
CA ALA A 262 17.16 -24.40 -13.04
C ALA A 262 16.26 -23.85 -14.15
N ALA A 263 16.75 -23.85 -15.39
CA ALA A 263 15.96 -23.38 -16.54
C ALA A 263 14.65 -24.17 -16.72
N ARG A 264 14.73 -25.51 -16.64
CA ARG A 264 13.54 -26.39 -16.69
C ARG A 264 12.58 -26.12 -15.53
N LEU A 265 13.11 -25.91 -14.32
CA LEU A 265 12.28 -25.61 -13.14
C LEU A 265 11.60 -24.25 -13.26
N ILE A 266 12.28 -23.22 -13.77
CA ILE A 266 11.69 -21.87 -14.00
C ILE A 266 10.49 -21.97 -14.95
N ILE A 267 10.63 -22.71 -16.06
CA ILE A 267 9.53 -22.94 -17.00
C ILE A 267 8.39 -23.69 -16.30
N ALA A 268 8.70 -24.74 -15.53
CA ALA A 268 7.72 -25.56 -14.83
C ALA A 268 6.96 -24.78 -13.73
N ILE A 269 7.61 -23.80 -13.07
CA ILE A 269 6.99 -22.89 -12.11
C ILE A 269 5.95 -21.99 -12.81
N ASN A 270 6.32 -21.38 -13.93
CA ASN A 270 5.42 -20.54 -14.71
C ASN A 270 4.20 -21.35 -15.22
N GLU A 271 4.43 -22.53 -15.82
CA GLU A 271 3.36 -23.41 -16.27
C GLU A 271 2.44 -23.85 -15.13
N ALA A 272 2.99 -24.13 -13.94
CA ALA A 272 2.18 -24.49 -12.77
C ALA A 272 1.24 -23.36 -12.36
N ALA A 273 1.74 -22.13 -12.29
CA ALA A 273 0.91 -20.97 -11.99
C ALA A 273 -0.19 -20.73 -13.03
N LEU A 274 0.14 -20.84 -14.32
CA LEU A 274 -0.81 -20.67 -15.42
C LEU A 274 -1.85 -21.80 -15.51
N SER A 275 -1.56 -22.99 -14.98
CA SER A 275 -2.49 -24.12 -14.99
C SER A 275 -3.58 -24.07 -13.93
N MET A 276 -3.49 -23.16 -12.97
CA MET A 276 -4.46 -22.98 -11.92
C MET A 276 -5.41 -21.81 -12.25
N GLU A 277 -6.69 -21.97 -11.92
CA GLU A 277 -7.65 -20.87 -12.02
C GLU A 277 -7.48 -19.88 -10.87
N GLY A 278 -7.51 -18.58 -11.18
CA GLY A 278 -7.49 -17.49 -10.21
C GLY A 278 -6.39 -16.46 -10.45
N GLY A 279 -6.10 -15.67 -9.42
CA GLY A 279 -5.15 -14.55 -9.46
C GLY A 279 -3.77 -14.87 -8.87
N GLN A 280 -3.47 -16.16 -8.58
CA GLN A 280 -2.19 -16.55 -8.01
C GLN A 280 -1.02 -16.22 -8.95
N VAL A 281 0.09 -15.80 -8.36
CA VAL A 281 1.33 -15.54 -9.11
C VAL A 281 2.50 -16.34 -8.54
N ALA A 282 3.44 -16.72 -9.42
CA ALA A 282 4.70 -17.36 -9.07
C ALA A 282 5.84 -16.73 -9.87
N THR A 283 6.77 -16.10 -9.17
CA THR A 283 7.86 -15.34 -9.80
C THR A 283 9.22 -15.91 -9.41
N VAL A 284 10.09 -16.11 -10.42
CA VAL A 284 11.52 -16.36 -10.22
C VAL A 284 12.27 -15.09 -10.62
N GLY A 285 12.60 -14.25 -9.64
CA GLY A 285 13.22 -12.93 -9.86
C GLY A 285 14.75 -12.95 -9.87
N GLN A 286 15.38 -14.02 -9.37
CA GLN A 286 16.85 -14.09 -9.22
C GLN A 286 17.37 -15.45 -9.64
N ILE A 287 18.54 -15.48 -10.29
CA ILE A 287 19.33 -16.67 -10.56
C ILE A 287 20.82 -16.38 -10.33
N ALA A 288 21.49 -17.26 -9.61
CA ALA A 288 22.94 -17.27 -9.43
C ALA A 288 23.52 -18.63 -9.73
N VAL A 289 24.68 -18.68 -10.41
CA VAL A 289 25.29 -19.91 -10.94
C VAL A 289 26.74 -20.00 -10.51
N THR A 290 27.18 -21.20 -10.09
CA THR A 290 28.55 -21.47 -9.69
C THR A 290 29.07 -22.72 -10.40
N PRO A 291 30.30 -22.66 -10.98
CA PRO A 291 31.30 -21.58 -10.96
C PRO A 291 31.06 -20.45 -11.98
N GLY A 292 30.07 -20.54 -12.89
CA GLY A 292 29.70 -19.44 -13.79
C GLY A 292 30.68 -19.20 -14.97
N GLY A 293 31.48 -20.17 -15.34
CA GLY A 293 32.40 -20.08 -16.48
C GLY A 293 31.78 -20.59 -17.80
N ALA A 294 32.07 -19.91 -18.90
CA ALA A 294 31.55 -20.30 -20.22
C ALA A 294 31.90 -21.71 -20.71
N ASN A 295 33.01 -22.24 -20.23
CA ASN A 295 33.53 -23.57 -20.59
C ASN A 295 33.41 -24.60 -19.47
N VAL A 296 32.56 -24.34 -18.46
CA VAL A 296 32.34 -25.20 -17.29
C VAL A 296 30.86 -25.54 -17.17
N ILE A 297 30.51 -26.81 -16.99
CA ILE A 297 29.14 -27.23 -16.61
C ILE A 297 28.87 -26.75 -15.20
N PRO A 298 27.79 -25.97 -14.94
CA PRO A 298 27.49 -25.47 -13.61
C PRO A 298 27.20 -26.59 -12.61
N GLY A 299 27.91 -26.56 -11.48
CA GLY A 299 27.72 -27.51 -10.36
C GLY A 299 26.65 -27.09 -9.39
N LYS A 300 26.31 -25.80 -9.34
CA LYS A 300 25.28 -25.25 -8.45
C LYS A 300 24.55 -24.10 -9.11
N ALA A 301 23.23 -24.06 -8.92
CA ALA A 301 22.40 -22.90 -9.21
C ALA A 301 21.55 -22.57 -7.98
N ILE A 302 21.27 -21.29 -7.78
CA ILE A 302 20.36 -20.77 -6.75
C ILE A 302 19.36 -19.88 -7.45
N ILE A 303 18.05 -20.10 -7.23
CA ILE A 303 16.98 -19.26 -7.73
C ILE A 303 16.08 -18.82 -6.56
N SER A 304 15.44 -17.66 -6.69
CA SER A 304 14.33 -17.26 -5.82
C SER A 304 13.01 -17.80 -6.35
N LEU A 305 12.02 -17.97 -5.49
CA LEU A 305 10.63 -18.19 -5.84
C LEU A 305 9.78 -17.35 -4.91
N ASP A 306 8.88 -16.55 -5.45
CA ASP A 306 7.88 -15.77 -4.74
C ASP A 306 6.49 -16.25 -5.18
N LEU A 307 5.69 -16.78 -4.25
CA LEU A 307 4.30 -17.20 -4.46
C LEU A 307 3.38 -16.24 -3.75
N ARG A 308 2.34 -15.74 -4.45
CA ARG A 308 1.33 -14.86 -3.86
C ARG A 308 -0.08 -15.25 -4.27
N ASP A 309 -1.03 -15.17 -3.32
CA ASP A 309 -2.48 -15.33 -3.53
C ASP A 309 -3.24 -14.84 -2.29
N LEU A 310 -4.53 -14.53 -2.43
CA LEU A 310 -5.44 -14.26 -1.30
C LEU A 310 -5.78 -15.51 -0.47
N SER A 311 -5.39 -16.68 -0.91
CA SER A 311 -5.63 -17.96 -0.26
C SER A 311 -4.32 -18.67 0.08
N ALA A 312 -4.03 -18.82 1.37
CA ALA A 312 -2.90 -19.63 1.82
C ALA A 312 -2.97 -21.05 1.27
N GLY A 313 -4.17 -21.66 1.23
CA GLY A 313 -4.38 -22.99 0.68
C GLY A 313 -4.08 -23.12 -0.82
N LYS A 314 -4.37 -22.06 -1.62
CA LYS A 314 -3.97 -22.04 -3.04
C LYS A 314 -2.46 -21.92 -3.20
N MET A 315 -1.79 -21.12 -2.39
CA MET A 315 -0.32 -21.04 -2.39
C MET A 315 0.31 -22.40 -2.04
N ASP A 316 -0.26 -23.13 -1.06
CA ASP A 316 0.19 -24.47 -0.71
C ASP A 316 -0.01 -25.48 -1.85
N LEU A 317 -1.17 -25.43 -2.51
CA LEU A 317 -1.46 -26.27 -3.66
C LEU A 317 -0.47 -25.99 -4.79
N LEU A 318 -0.25 -24.73 -5.14
CA LEU A 318 0.71 -24.31 -6.18
C LEU A 318 2.13 -24.78 -5.83
N PHE A 319 2.56 -24.59 -4.58
CA PHE A 319 3.86 -25.07 -4.11
C PHE A 319 4.00 -26.61 -4.26
N ASN A 320 2.97 -27.37 -3.91
CA ASN A 320 2.98 -28.83 -4.04
C ASN A 320 3.09 -29.27 -5.50
N ILE A 321 2.39 -28.59 -6.42
CA ILE A 321 2.52 -28.84 -7.88
C ILE A 321 3.94 -28.56 -8.35
N ILE A 322 4.52 -27.43 -7.96
CA ILE A 322 5.90 -27.04 -8.29
C ILE A 322 6.89 -28.08 -7.75
N ARG A 323 6.72 -28.50 -6.50
CA ARG A 323 7.59 -29.49 -5.87
C ARG A 323 7.56 -30.84 -6.58
N TYR A 324 6.39 -31.32 -6.95
CA TYR A 324 6.24 -32.56 -7.72
C TYR A 324 6.96 -32.48 -9.09
N LYS A 325 6.80 -31.37 -9.82
CA LYS A 325 7.52 -31.13 -11.08
C LYS A 325 9.03 -31.03 -10.82
N ALA A 326 9.47 -30.40 -9.76
CA ALA A 326 10.88 -30.26 -9.38
C ALA A 326 11.53 -31.62 -9.12
N ASP A 327 10.86 -32.55 -8.42
CA ASP A 327 11.38 -33.90 -8.15
C ASP A 327 11.57 -34.67 -9.46
N SER A 328 10.63 -34.60 -10.40
CA SER A 328 10.71 -35.20 -11.71
C SER A 328 11.88 -34.67 -12.55
N ILE A 329 12.07 -33.33 -12.53
CA ILE A 329 13.16 -32.64 -13.24
C ILE A 329 14.51 -33.00 -12.62
N ALA A 330 14.60 -33.06 -11.29
CA ALA A 330 15.82 -33.45 -10.59
C ALA A 330 16.25 -34.87 -10.92
N GLN A 331 15.32 -35.79 -10.93
CA GLN A 331 15.56 -37.20 -11.33
C GLN A 331 16.05 -37.30 -12.77
N LEU A 332 15.39 -36.59 -13.72
CA LEU A 332 15.77 -36.60 -15.14
C LEU A 332 17.20 -36.07 -15.37
N ASN A 333 17.63 -35.07 -14.60
CA ASN A 333 18.92 -34.43 -14.78
C ASN A 333 20.01 -34.99 -13.84
N GLY A 334 19.68 -35.93 -12.95
CA GLY A 334 20.59 -36.46 -11.93
C GLY A 334 21.11 -35.38 -10.95
N THR A 335 20.29 -34.38 -10.63
CA THR A 335 20.59 -33.26 -9.71
C THR A 335 19.78 -33.38 -8.43
N VAL A 336 20.05 -32.52 -7.46
CA VAL A 336 19.29 -32.42 -6.20
C VAL A 336 18.75 -31.02 -6.07
N ILE A 337 17.43 -30.89 -5.84
CA ILE A 337 16.74 -29.61 -5.64
C ILE A 337 16.31 -29.53 -4.16
N THR A 338 16.63 -28.42 -3.51
CA THR A 338 16.24 -28.14 -2.11
C THR A 338 15.53 -26.81 -2.02
N PHE A 339 14.33 -26.80 -1.42
CA PHE A 339 13.54 -25.62 -1.14
C PHE A 339 13.80 -25.18 0.32
N ILE A 340 14.20 -23.94 0.52
CA ILE A 340 14.43 -23.32 1.83
C ILE A 340 13.40 -22.21 1.96
N PRO A 341 12.38 -22.35 2.84
CA PRO A 341 11.38 -21.32 3.05
C PRO A 341 12.04 -20.09 3.68
N LYS A 342 11.51 -18.91 3.34
CA LYS A 342 11.77 -17.65 4.02
C LYS A 342 10.56 -17.25 4.86
N GLU A 343 10.57 -16.06 5.43
CA GLU A 343 9.43 -15.53 6.20
C GLU A 343 8.16 -15.48 5.34
N VAL A 344 7.11 -16.08 5.85
CA VAL A 344 5.79 -16.13 5.20
C VAL A 344 4.96 -14.94 5.69
N LYS A 345 4.28 -14.25 4.77
CA LYS A 345 3.24 -13.28 5.10
C LYS A 345 1.88 -13.91 4.77
N GLU A 346 1.01 -13.99 5.78
CA GLU A 346 -0.32 -14.55 5.57
C GLU A 346 -1.22 -13.56 4.83
N PRO A 347 -2.12 -14.03 3.95
CA PRO A 347 -3.08 -13.16 3.29
C PRO A 347 -4.09 -12.59 4.30
N VAL A 348 -4.53 -11.37 4.06
CA VAL A 348 -5.51 -10.68 4.91
C VAL A 348 -6.71 -10.27 4.06
N LYS A 349 -7.91 -10.57 4.53
CA LYS A 349 -9.16 -10.08 3.93
C LYS A 349 -9.53 -8.75 4.53
N THR A 350 -9.98 -7.83 3.70
CA THR A 350 -10.57 -6.58 4.15
C THR A 350 -11.99 -6.78 4.66
N ASP A 351 -12.47 -5.83 5.45
CA ASP A 351 -13.79 -5.91 6.08
C ASP A 351 -14.92 -5.71 5.06
N LYS A 352 -15.94 -6.59 5.10
CA LYS A 352 -17.03 -6.59 4.12
C LYS A 352 -17.96 -5.39 4.25
N GLU A 353 -18.20 -4.89 5.45
CA GLU A 353 -19.08 -3.73 5.67
C GLU A 353 -18.39 -2.47 5.15
N LEU A 354 -17.09 -2.31 5.41
CA LEU A 354 -16.32 -1.21 4.85
C LEU A 354 -16.23 -1.28 3.31
N GLN A 355 -16.09 -2.47 2.72
CA GLN A 355 -16.15 -2.65 1.26
C GLN A 355 -17.49 -2.15 0.69
N LEU A 356 -18.61 -2.46 1.35
CA LEU A 356 -19.94 -2.00 0.92
C LEU A 356 -20.11 -0.49 1.09
N MET A 357 -19.54 0.11 2.15
CA MET A 357 -19.53 1.56 2.34
C MET A 357 -18.75 2.26 1.22
N ILE A 358 -17.57 1.74 0.85
CA ILE A 358 -16.77 2.25 -0.26
C ILE A 358 -17.54 2.13 -1.59
N ALA A 359 -18.20 0.98 -1.84
CA ALA A 359 -19.01 0.78 -3.04
C ALA A 359 -20.15 1.81 -3.13
N LYS A 360 -20.86 2.03 -2.02
CA LYS A 360 -21.93 3.02 -1.92
C LYS A 360 -21.41 4.45 -2.13
N ALA A 361 -20.28 4.80 -1.54
CA ALA A 361 -19.65 6.11 -1.73
C ALA A 361 -19.28 6.36 -3.20
N ALA A 362 -18.73 5.34 -3.89
CA ALA A 362 -18.46 5.43 -5.32
C ALA A 362 -19.73 5.61 -6.16
N GLU A 363 -20.82 4.89 -5.85
CA GLU A 363 -22.12 5.02 -6.51
C GLU A 363 -22.72 6.43 -6.33
N GLU A 364 -22.71 6.98 -5.11
CA GLU A 364 -23.17 8.34 -4.81
C GLU A 364 -22.44 9.41 -5.61
N LEU A 365 -21.17 9.17 -5.93
CA LEU A 365 -20.32 10.03 -6.75
C LEU A 365 -20.41 9.73 -8.26
N ASN A 366 -21.28 8.80 -8.68
CA ASN A 366 -21.42 8.32 -10.06
C ASN A 366 -20.10 7.77 -10.64
N LEU A 367 -19.27 7.13 -9.82
CA LEU A 367 -18.02 6.50 -10.20
C LEU A 367 -18.20 5.00 -10.41
N THR A 368 -17.52 4.47 -11.42
CA THR A 368 -17.42 3.01 -11.61
C THR A 368 -16.52 2.40 -10.57
N ALA A 369 -16.90 1.24 -10.02
CA ALA A 369 -16.10 0.53 -9.03
C ALA A 369 -15.97 -0.97 -9.36
N LYS A 370 -14.86 -1.57 -8.95
CA LYS A 370 -14.55 -2.98 -9.17
C LYS A 370 -13.87 -3.58 -7.95
N TYR A 371 -14.26 -4.80 -7.59
CA TYR A 371 -13.57 -5.56 -6.55
C TYR A 371 -12.32 -6.23 -7.12
N LEU A 372 -11.20 -6.13 -6.40
CA LEU A 372 -9.92 -6.73 -6.79
C LEU A 372 -9.01 -6.94 -5.55
N PRO A 373 -8.06 -7.89 -5.59
CA PRO A 373 -7.05 -8.02 -4.54
C PRO A 373 -5.95 -6.97 -4.67
N SER A 374 -5.26 -6.64 -3.56
CA SER A 374 -3.93 -6.06 -3.64
C SER A 374 -2.89 -7.15 -3.86
N GLY A 375 -2.08 -6.99 -4.90
CA GLY A 375 -0.90 -7.85 -5.16
C GLY A 375 0.34 -7.42 -4.37
N ALA A 376 0.33 -6.21 -3.80
CA ALA A 376 1.38 -5.66 -2.93
C ALA A 376 1.00 -5.82 -1.46
N LEU A 377 2.00 -5.73 -0.58
CA LEU A 377 1.79 -5.63 0.87
C LEU A 377 1.49 -4.16 1.21
N HIS A 378 0.77 -3.90 2.29
CA HIS A 378 0.41 -2.56 2.77
C HIS A 378 0.28 -2.55 4.30
N ASP A 379 0.35 -1.38 4.91
CA ASP A 379 0.13 -1.19 6.35
C ASP A 379 -1.26 -1.71 6.79
N THR A 380 -2.26 -1.65 5.91
CA THR A 380 -3.58 -2.25 6.12
C THR A 380 -3.51 -3.72 6.51
N GLN A 381 -2.48 -4.48 6.09
CA GLN A 381 -2.31 -5.89 6.46
C GLN A 381 -2.12 -6.07 7.98
N ASP A 382 -1.39 -5.17 8.59
CA ASP A 382 -1.20 -5.16 10.04
C ASP A 382 -2.38 -4.48 10.74
N MET A 383 -2.91 -3.40 10.21
CA MET A 383 -4.07 -2.71 10.79
C MET A 383 -5.31 -3.60 10.87
N ALA A 384 -5.52 -4.50 9.92
CA ALA A 384 -6.60 -5.49 9.94
C ALA A 384 -6.55 -6.47 11.14
N LYS A 385 -5.41 -6.58 11.82
CA LYS A 385 -5.28 -7.34 13.07
C LYS A 385 -5.84 -6.57 14.28
N LEU A 386 -5.94 -5.24 14.18
CA LEU A 386 -6.36 -4.34 15.26
C LEU A 386 -7.82 -3.91 15.13
N ALA A 387 -8.30 -3.65 13.91
CA ALA A 387 -9.63 -3.14 13.62
C ALA A 387 -10.16 -3.67 12.27
N PRO A 388 -11.47 -3.55 11.98
CA PRO A 388 -11.98 -3.64 10.63
C PRO A 388 -11.19 -2.72 9.71
N ALA A 389 -10.66 -3.23 8.60
CA ALA A 389 -9.81 -2.46 7.70
C ALA A 389 -10.21 -2.65 6.24
N ALA A 390 -10.05 -1.61 5.43
CA ALA A 390 -10.30 -1.64 3.99
C ALA A 390 -9.30 -0.77 3.23
N MET A 391 -9.25 -0.95 1.90
CA MET A 391 -8.45 -0.12 1.01
C MET A 391 -9.27 0.32 -0.20
N ILE A 392 -8.95 1.51 -0.68
CA ILE A 392 -9.47 2.12 -1.90
C ILE A 392 -8.32 2.25 -2.88
N PHE A 393 -8.45 1.70 -4.08
CA PHE A 393 -7.48 1.90 -5.14
C PHE A 393 -7.98 2.90 -6.19
N VAL A 394 -7.02 3.65 -6.74
CA VAL A 394 -7.21 4.47 -7.94
C VAL A 394 -6.28 3.98 -9.06
N PRO A 395 -6.61 4.23 -10.35
CA PRO A 395 -5.83 3.74 -11.48
C PRO A 395 -4.37 4.20 -11.45
N SER A 396 -3.47 3.28 -11.80
CA SER A 396 -2.06 3.53 -12.11
C SER A 396 -1.86 3.43 -13.62
N LYS A 397 -1.29 4.46 -14.24
CA LYS A 397 -1.05 4.51 -15.68
C LYS A 397 -0.11 3.40 -16.12
N ASN A 398 -0.56 2.56 -17.07
CA ASN A 398 0.13 1.35 -17.54
C ASN A 398 0.45 0.35 -16.42
N GLY A 399 -0.14 0.49 -15.24
CA GLY A 399 0.18 -0.33 -14.06
C GLY A 399 1.60 -0.15 -13.53
N ILE A 400 2.25 0.97 -13.86
CA ILE A 400 3.64 1.24 -13.44
C ILE A 400 3.64 1.76 -12.01
N SER A 401 4.44 1.13 -11.15
CA SER A 401 4.82 1.59 -9.82
C SER A 401 6.27 1.24 -9.52
N HIS A 402 6.82 1.73 -8.40
CA HIS A 402 8.23 1.59 -8.03
C HIS A 402 9.20 2.06 -9.14
N SER A 403 8.80 3.11 -9.84
CA SER A 403 9.51 3.65 -11.00
C SER A 403 9.30 5.16 -11.11
N PRO A 404 10.26 5.92 -11.66
CA PRO A 404 10.06 7.34 -11.97
C PRO A 404 8.94 7.62 -12.98
N ASP A 405 8.50 6.60 -13.73
CA ASP A 405 7.41 6.70 -14.70
C ASP A 405 6.02 6.44 -14.07
N GLU A 406 5.96 6.23 -12.75
CA GLU A 406 4.71 6.08 -12.00
C GLU A 406 3.84 7.32 -12.16
N TYR A 407 2.56 7.10 -12.44
CA TYR A 407 1.63 8.19 -12.63
C TYR A 407 0.18 7.78 -12.32
N THR A 408 -0.49 8.65 -11.58
CA THR A 408 -1.95 8.63 -11.35
C THR A 408 -2.51 9.99 -11.73
N SER A 409 -3.62 10.01 -12.47
CA SER A 409 -4.17 11.28 -12.95
C SER A 409 -4.75 12.13 -11.82
N PRO A 410 -4.75 13.48 -11.95
CA PRO A 410 -5.36 14.36 -10.96
C PRO A 410 -6.84 14.04 -10.69
N GLU A 411 -7.58 13.63 -11.72
CA GLU A 411 -9.00 13.25 -11.57
C GLU A 411 -9.14 11.92 -10.83
N ASP A 412 -8.27 10.93 -11.07
CA ASP A 412 -8.28 9.66 -10.33
C ASP A 412 -7.93 9.88 -8.85
N MET A 413 -6.94 10.72 -8.56
CA MET A 413 -6.60 11.12 -7.18
C MET A 413 -7.80 11.77 -6.48
N LYS A 414 -8.45 12.74 -7.13
CA LYS A 414 -9.65 13.40 -6.61
C LYS A 414 -10.79 12.42 -6.38
N ASN A 415 -11.02 11.49 -7.30
CA ASN A 415 -12.06 10.47 -7.18
C ASN A 415 -11.82 9.58 -5.96
N GLY A 416 -10.60 9.08 -5.78
CA GLY A 416 -10.23 8.28 -4.61
C GLY A 416 -10.41 9.02 -3.28
N ILE A 417 -9.97 10.28 -3.22
CA ILE A 417 -10.12 11.13 -2.02
C ILE A 417 -11.58 11.41 -1.71
N ASN A 418 -12.41 11.69 -2.73
CA ASN A 418 -13.85 11.90 -2.52
C ASN A 418 -14.54 10.63 -2.03
N VAL A 419 -14.17 9.45 -2.53
CA VAL A 419 -14.68 8.16 -2.02
C VAL A 419 -14.24 7.93 -0.59
N LEU A 420 -12.98 8.19 -0.24
CA LEU A 420 -12.48 8.10 1.14
C LEU A 420 -13.29 9.05 2.05
N TYR A 421 -13.44 10.32 1.65
CA TYR A 421 -14.22 11.33 2.39
C TYR A 421 -15.68 10.91 2.64
N LYS A 422 -16.33 10.30 1.65
CA LYS A 422 -17.73 9.82 1.80
C LYS A 422 -17.82 8.54 2.62
N THR A 423 -16.73 7.80 2.78
CA THR A 423 -16.69 6.55 3.54
C THR A 423 -16.46 6.80 5.03
N ILE A 424 -15.68 7.81 5.41
CA ILE A 424 -15.41 8.19 6.81
C ILE A 424 -16.50 9.07 7.41
#